data_32b27d3266c695c33c5d0c33f2f167bd
#
_entry.id   32b27d3266c695c33c5d0c33f2f167bd
#
_cell.length_a   1.000
_cell.length_b   1.000
_cell.length_c   1.000
_cell.angle_alpha   90.00
_cell.angle_beta   90.00
_cell.angle_gamma   90.00
#
_symmetry.space_group_name_H-M   'P 1'
#
loop_
_entity.id
_entity.type
_entity.pdbx_description
1 polymer ?
#
loop_
_entity_poly.entity_id
_entity_poly.type
_entity_poly.pdbx_seq_one_letter_code
_entity_poly.pdbx_strand_id
1 'polypeptide(L)'
;MALSVILLTFIVFLRTSCSTNTMEFEQNGFCTTMHCNTITKLKNLENCTIIVGDLKILLLERAKLKDFTNISFPKLKEVTGFMVVYRVAGLDTFGRMFPNLARIRGTNLLYNYALIVYDLPNLSEVGFYNLLKVDRGGVIIWGGPQTCNVDTIDWSYIAPRARRVLSSPDKNTCSVICTCSTNSATNRCWNNRKCQRFLDGPDGEHCSEQCLGCRKTNPNSCTLCREYTDGDACVPHCPSNKLVLSVSNYCINTSDCEFLGRFPWDGRCVSSCPENYVKKNNSGTVSCVRCDDCKKTCGNLTLQSLASIQDAEKCVYVNGSLTIRVWSIPNVANELRLYLKNIVEVSDYILIYGSMTLTSLHFLSSLRRVRGIRLYGNRYSVVVHDMHNLQTLLLSNVTENLNIENGTLRLYRNPMLCRKQIEKLSAAFRETPDELDIPQGMNGYSGSCKEVSLGLKIRATNETSALATFYPNAKADSNYTILYVRVPHGINASIVPETCSEFEWNAISVNVTSESLVKVQLMNLLPASTYVACIETYESSSRFLARSSVVNFSTPVGKPEPPFILELTASFSDAIVIRWVNHLDFKPFIDHYELDVRIVDISDVDVIYKGNCLFPDNNMIDIDYTRHA
;
A
#
# COMPACT_ATOMS: atom_id res chain seq x y z
N MET A 1 -1.70 8.49 22.58
CA MET A 1 -2.84 9.41 22.37
C MET A 1 -3.49 9.26 20.98
N ALA A 2 -2.77 9.20 19.86
CA ALA A 2 -3.39 9.03 18.54
C ALA A 2 -4.17 7.72 18.37
N LEU A 3 -3.71 6.61 18.91
CA LEU A 3 -4.45 5.33 18.90
C LEU A 3 -5.77 5.38 19.70
N SER A 4 -5.82 6.13 20.79
CA SER A 4 -7.03 6.24 21.62
C SER A 4 -8.14 7.06 20.96
N VAL A 5 -7.79 8.06 20.16
CA VAL A 5 -8.77 8.86 19.40
C VAL A 5 -9.34 8.06 18.22
N ILE A 6 -8.51 7.25 17.57
CA ILE A 6 -8.96 6.29 16.53
C ILE A 6 -9.94 5.27 17.14
N LEU A 7 -9.70 4.85 18.39
CA LEU A 7 -10.57 3.90 19.10
C LEU A 7 -11.94 4.50 19.49
N LEU A 8 -12.01 5.75 19.89
CA LEU A 8 -13.27 6.40 20.28
C LEU A 8 -14.20 6.63 19.07
N THR A 9 -13.66 6.99 17.91
CA THR A 9 -14.44 7.06 16.68
C THR A 9 -14.90 5.67 16.18
N PHE A 10 -14.15 4.62 16.50
CA PHE A 10 -14.51 3.23 16.23
C PHE A 10 -15.83 2.82 16.91
N ILE A 11 -16.04 3.25 18.15
CA ILE A 11 -17.22 2.88 18.95
C ILE A 11 -18.49 3.55 18.43
N VAL A 12 -18.40 4.77 17.92
CA VAL A 12 -19.56 5.53 17.41
C VAL A 12 -20.05 4.98 16.06
N PHE A 13 -19.14 4.57 15.18
CA PHE A 13 -19.49 4.05 13.84
C PHE A 13 -20.09 2.63 13.88
N LEU A 14 -19.78 1.85 14.92
CA LEU A 14 -20.27 0.46 15.05
C LEU A 14 -21.69 0.34 15.62
N ARG A 15 -22.26 1.43 16.14
CA ARG A 15 -23.61 1.41 16.75
C ARG A 15 -24.76 1.68 15.79
N THR A 16 -24.50 2.11 14.55
CA THR A 16 -25.54 2.66 13.66
C THR A 16 -26.11 1.72 12.59
N SER A 17 -25.77 0.43 12.59
CA SER A 17 -26.37 -0.51 11.63
C SER A 17 -26.97 -1.75 12.31
N CYS A 18 -28.12 -1.57 12.94
CA CYS A 18 -28.99 -2.67 13.32
C CYS A 18 -30.21 -2.66 12.40
N SER A 19 -30.11 -3.37 11.27
CA SER A 19 -31.24 -3.69 10.41
C SER A 19 -31.58 -5.16 10.58
N THR A 20 -32.78 -5.42 11.06
CA THR A 20 -33.36 -6.75 11.22
C THR A 20 -34.11 -7.12 9.94
N ASN A 21 -33.38 -7.57 8.91
CA ASN A 21 -33.98 -8.34 7.83
C ASN A 21 -33.24 -9.66 7.74
N THR A 22 -33.98 -10.78 7.78
CA THR A 22 -33.50 -12.13 7.49
C THR A 22 -33.16 -12.23 6.00
N MET A 23 -32.05 -11.61 5.60
CA MET A 23 -31.48 -11.86 4.28
C MET A 23 -30.70 -13.16 4.33
N GLU A 24 -30.83 -13.99 3.33
CA GLU A 24 -29.90 -15.07 3.07
C GLU A 24 -28.51 -14.46 2.88
N PHE A 25 -27.53 -14.90 3.69
CA PHE A 25 -26.16 -14.36 3.64
C PHE A 25 -25.24 -15.24 2.81
N GLU A 26 -25.71 -16.40 2.33
CA GLU A 26 -24.93 -17.41 1.64
C GLU A 26 -25.73 -18.06 0.50
N GLN A 27 -25.10 -18.22 -0.64
CA GLN A 27 -25.58 -19.01 -1.78
C GLN A 27 -24.40 -19.72 -2.45
N ASN A 28 -24.45 -21.04 -2.56
CA ASN A 28 -23.43 -21.87 -3.21
C ASN A 28 -21.99 -21.63 -2.71
N GLY A 29 -21.82 -21.31 -1.41
CA GLY A 29 -20.53 -20.97 -0.82
C GLY A 29 -20.10 -19.51 -1.00
N PHE A 30 -20.85 -18.70 -1.73
CA PHE A 30 -20.66 -17.25 -1.83
C PHE A 30 -21.41 -16.55 -0.72
N CYS A 31 -20.70 -15.80 0.11
CA CYS A 31 -21.27 -15.03 1.19
C CYS A 31 -21.07 -13.55 0.96
N THR A 32 -22.03 -12.73 1.36
CA THR A 32 -21.91 -11.28 1.38
C THR A 32 -21.14 -10.79 2.62
N THR A 33 -21.03 -9.49 2.83
CA THR A 33 -20.40 -8.93 4.04
C THR A 33 -21.01 -9.50 5.31
N MET A 34 -20.18 -10.04 6.20
CA MET A 34 -20.58 -10.71 7.44
C MET A 34 -20.26 -9.86 8.66
N HIS A 35 -21.23 -9.73 9.55
CA HIS A 35 -21.11 -9.02 10.81
C HIS A 35 -21.49 -9.93 11.99
N CYS A 36 -20.50 -10.49 12.66
CA CYS A 36 -20.63 -11.47 13.72
C CYS A 36 -20.35 -10.82 15.09
N ASN A 37 -21.38 -10.43 15.80
CA ASN A 37 -21.31 -9.90 17.16
C ASN A 37 -21.94 -10.84 18.23
N THR A 38 -22.25 -12.06 17.83
CA THR A 38 -22.69 -13.15 18.71
C THR A 38 -22.12 -14.48 18.20
N ILE A 39 -21.96 -15.45 19.09
CA ILE A 39 -21.53 -16.81 18.73
C ILE A 39 -22.50 -17.46 17.72
N THR A 40 -23.78 -17.19 17.84
CA THR A 40 -24.80 -17.72 16.92
C THR A 40 -24.58 -17.17 15.50
N LYS A 41 -24.24 -15.88 15.34
CA LYS A 41 -23.97 -15.28 14.03
C LYS A 41 -22.67 -15.79 13.40
N LEU A 42 -21.68 -16.26 14.19
CA LEU A 42 -20.51 -16.92 13.64
C LEU A 42 -20.87 -18.18 12.85
N LYS A 43 -21.91 -18.91 13.23
CA LYS A 43 -22.34 -20.13 12.51
C LYS A 43 -22.79 -19.85 11.08
N ASN A 44 -23.18 -18.62 10.75
CA ASN A 44 -23.52 -18.24 9.39
C ASN A 44 -22.32 -18.35 8.42
N LEU A 45 -21.09 -18.46 8.93
CA LEU A 45 -19.88 -18.70 8.13
C LEU A 45 -19.68 -20.17 7.73
N GLU A 46 -20.49 -21.11 8.23
CA GLU A 46 -20.27 -22.56 8.11
C GLU A 46 -20.19 -23.03 6.65
N ASN A 47 -20.98 -22.42 5.76
CA ASN A 47 -21.00 -22.78 4.36
C ASN A 47 -20.21 -21.81 3.46
N CYS A 48 -19.66 -20.72 4.00
CA CYS A 48 -18.92 -19.75 3.20
C CYS A 48 -17.59 -20.32 2.69
N THR A 49 -17.39 -20.28 1.38
CA THR A 49 -16.09 -20.54 0.73
C THR A 49 -15.36 -19.24 0.48
N ILE A 50 -16.08 -18.22 0.05
CA ILE A 50 -15.59 -16.87 -0.16
C ILE A 50 -16.58 -15.85 0.40
N ILE A 51 -16.03 -14.83 1.07
CA ILE A 51 -16.81 -13.66 1.48
C ILE A 51 -16.57 -12.54 0.46
N VAL A 52 -17.60 -12.22 -0.31
CA VAL A 52 -17.59 -11.11 -1.27
C VAL A 52 -17.98 -9.84 -0.52
N GLY A 53 -17.03 -9.26 0.16
CA GLY A 53 -17.18 -8.14 1.07
C GLY A 53 -16.28 -8.29 2.30
N ASP A 54 -16.73 -7.78 3.43
CA ASP A 54 -15.95 -7.68 4.67
C ASP A 54 -16.36 -8.73 5.70
N LEU A 55 -15.41 -9.20 6.49
CA LEU A 55 -15.64 -10.05 7.65
C LEU A 55 -15.40 -9.27 8.94
N LYS A 56 -16.45 -9.08 9.73
CA LYS A 56 -16.41 -8.32 10.99
C LYS A 56 -16.81 -9.22 12.14
N ILE A 57 -15.89 -9.52 13.05
CA ILE A 57 -16.13 -10.28 14.31
C ILE A 57 -15.84 -9.31 15.46
N LEU A 58 -16.90 -8.87 16.14
CA LEU A 58 -16.81 -7.71 17.00
C LEU A 58 -17.50 -7.92 18.35
N LEU A 59 -16.86 -7.46 19.44
CA LEU A 59 -17.47 -7.28 20.76
C LEU A 59 -18.03 -8.57 21.37
N LEU A 60 -17.32 -9.69 21.25
CA LEU A 60 -17.63 -10.95 21.92
C LEU A 60 -16.96 -11.01 23.32
N GLU A 61 -17.15 -9.99 24.12
CA GLU A 61 -16.43 -9.78 25.40
C GLU A 61 -16.76 -10.80 26.48
N ARG A 62 -17.92 -11.47 26.39
CA ARG A 62 -18.39 -12.46 27.36
C ARG A 62 -18.17 -13.90 26.91
N ALA A 63 -17.60 -14.12 25.73
CA ALA A 63 -17.35 -15.45 25.21
C ALA A 63 -16.24 -16.14 26.02
N LYS A 64 -16.33 -17.45 26.13
CA LYS A 64 -15.38 -18.30 26.84
C LYS A 64 -14.72 -19.27 25.85
N LEU A 65 -13.58 -19.85 26.22
CA LEU A 65 -12.85 -20.81 25.39
C LEU A 65 -13.75 -21.96 24.88
N LYS A 66 -14.63 -22.48 25.74
CA LYS A 66 -15.58 -23.54 25.39
C LYS A 66 -16.53 -23.16 24.24
N ASP A 67 -16.82 -21.87 24.06
CA ASP A 67 -17.74 -21.40 23.04
C ASP A 67 -17.10 -21.47 21.65
N PHE A 68 -15.75 -21.52 21.56
CA PHE A 68 -14.98 -21.64 20.33
C PHE A 68 -14.43 -23.03 20.04
N THR A 69 -14.51 -23.98 20.97
CA THR A 69 -13.91 -25.33 20.81
C THR A 69 -14.43 -26.08 19.60
N ASN A 70 -15.72 -25.92 19.27
CA ASN A 70 -16.38 -26.59 18.15
C ASN A 70 -16.67 -25.65 16.97
N ILE A 71 -16.08 -24.42 16.96
CA ILE A 71 -16.25 -23.48 15.85
C ILE A 71 -15.07 -23.62 14.90
N SER A 72 -15.36 -24.04 13.67
CA SER A 72 -14.39 -24.15 12.58
C SER A 72 -15.09 -23.91 11.24
N PHE A 73 -14.43 -23.10 10.39
CA PHE A 73 -14.92 -22.75 9.05
C PHE A 73 -13.90 -23.21 7.99
N PRO A 74 -13.77 -24.53 7.78
CA PRO A 74 -12.76 -25.10 6.89
C PRO A 74 -13.01 -24.81 5.40
N LYS A 75 -14.25 -24.43 5.04
CA LYS A 75 -14.58 -24.04 3.67
C LYS A 75 -14.07 -22.66 3.31
N LEU A 76 -13.92 -21.73 4.28
CA LEU A 76 -13.54 -20.34 4.02
C LEU A 76 -12.09 -20.23 3.56
N LYS A 77 -11.90 -19.83 2.30
CA LYS A 77 -10.60 -19.67 1.64
C LYS A 77 -10.23 -18.21 1.40
N GLU A 78 -11.21 -17.33 1.17
CA GLU A 78 -10.95 -15.95 0.76
C GLU A 78 -11.94 -14.94 1.36
N VAL A 79 -11.42 -13.74 1.69
CA VAL A 79 -12.20 -12.54 2.00
C VAL A 79 -11.81 -11.45 1.00
N THR A 80 -12.77 -10.93 0.22
CA THR A 80 -12.44 -9.95 -0.82
C THR A 80 -12.26 -8.53 -0.28
N GLY A 81 -12.96 -8.15 0.78
CA GLY A 81 -12.78 -6.88 1.48
C GLY A 81 -11.73 -6.97 2.58
N PHE A 82 -12.03 -6.43 3.75
CA PHE A 82 -11.19 -6.51 4.94
C PHE A 82 -11.73 -7.53 5.97
N MET A 83 -10.83 -7.99 6.83
CA MET A 83 -11.16 -8.79 8.01
C MET A 83 -10.81 -8.02 9.27
N VAL A 84 -11.78 -7.86 10.18
CA VAL A 84 -11.56 -7.27 11.50
C VAL A 84 -12.08 -8.18 12.61
N VAL A 85 -11.23 -8.44 13.58
CA VAL A 85 -11.57 -9.13 14.83
C VAL A 85 -11.20 -8.20 15.98
N TYR A 86 -12.21 -7.76 16.71
CA TYR A 86 -12.06 -6.72 17.72
C TYR A 86 -12.82 -7.04 19.00
N ARG A 87 -12.13 -7.00 20.13
CA ARG A 87 -12.67 -7.29 21.46
C ARG A 87 -13.41 -8.64 21.55
N VAL A 88 -12.65 -9.70 21.31
CA VAL A 88 -13.14 -11.08 21.38
C VAL A 88 -12.41 -11.80 22.51
N ALA A 89 -13.13 -12.09 23.58
CA ALA A 89 -12.62 -12.92 24.68
C ALA A 89 -12.80 -14.41 24.36
N GLY A 90 -12.02 -15.26 25.02
CA GLY A 90 -12.13 -16.72 24.93
C GLY A 90 -11.59 -17.35 23.64
N LEU A 91 -11.17 -16.57 22.66
CA LEU A 91 -10.54 -17.08 21.44
C LEU A 91 -9.03 -17.23 21.65
N ASP A 92 -8.52 -18.45 21.50
CA ASP A 92 -7.10 -18.79 21.70
C ASP A 92 -6.27 -18.81 20.42
N THR A 93 -6.86 -19.16 19.27
CA THR A 93 -6.19 -19.22 17.97
C THR A 93 -7.19 -19.10 16.82
N PHE A 94 -6.78 -18.45 15.72
CA PHE A 94 -7.53 -18.49 14.46
C PHE A 94 -7.28 -19.78 13.66
N GLY A 95 -6.23 -20.51 13.97
CA GLY A 95 -5.85 -21.71 13.21
C GLY A 95 -6.89 -22.82 13.22
N ARG A 96 -7.69 -22.88 14.27
CA ARG A 96 -8.83 -23.78 14.38
C ARG A 96 -10.08 -23.22 13.71
N MET A 97 -10.30 -21.91 13.87
CA MET A 97 -11.48 -21.25 13.35
C MET A 97 -11.42 -21.10 11.81
N PHE A 98 -10.27 -20.71 11.27
CA PHE A 98 -10.07 -20.45 9.83
C PHE A 98 -8.89 -21.26 9.26
N PRO A 99 -8.96 -22.60 9.29
CA PRO A 99 -7.81 -23.45 8.95
C PRO A 99 -7.36 -23.31 7.48
N ASN A 100 -8.23 -22.87 6.58
CA ASN A 100 -7.96 -22.78 5.15
C ASN A 100 -8.03 -21.35 4.57
N LEU A 101 -8.15 -20.32 5.41
CA LEU A 101 -8.10 -18.94 4.93
C LEU A 101 -6.73 -18.66 4.32
N ALA A 102 -6.71 -18.39 3.01
CA ALA A 102 -5.49 -18.25 2.23
C ALA A 102 -5.27 -16.83 1.68
N ARG A 103 -6.33 -16.04 1.51
CA ARG A 103 -6.24 -14.71 0.88
C ARG A 103 -7.20 -13.70 1.48
N ILE A 104 -6.70 -12.47 1.66
CA ILE A 104 -7.51 -11.28 1.95
C ILE A 104 -7.17 -10.24 0.89
N ARG A 105 -8.14 -9.83 0.06
CA ARG A 105 -7.84 -8.96 -1.08
C ARG A 105 -7.75 -7.47 -0.72
N GLY A 106 -8.50 -7.02 0.29
CA GLY A 106 -8.52 -5.61 0.65
C GLY A 106 -9.13 -4.72 -0.44
N THR A 107 -10.14 -5.21 -1.18
CA THR A 107 -10.90 -4.37 -2.14
C THR A 107 -11.57 -3.22 -1.41
N ASN A 108 -12.09 -3.48 -0.21
CA ASN A 108 -12.46 -2.48 0.79
C ASN A 108 -11.46 -2.51 1.93
N LEU A 109 -11.19 -1.37 2.54
CA LEU A 109 -10.29 -1.26 3.67
C LEU A 109 -10.99 -0.59 4.86
N LEU A 110 -10.70 -1.04 6.05
CA LEU A 110 -11.08 -0.34 7.27
C LEU A 110 -9.94 0.62 7.66
N TYR A 111 -10.17 1.92 7.48
CA TYR A 111 -9.14 2.96 7.49
C TYR A 111 -8.03 2.70 6.47
N ASN A 112 -7.05 1.99 6.63
CA ASN A 112 -5.99 1.64 5.66
C ASN A 112 -5.62 0.17 5.76
N TYR A 113 -6.43 -0.62 6.49
CA TYR A 113 -6.06 -1.96 6.86
C TYR A 113 -7.02 -2.99 6.28
N ALA A 114 -6.46 -4.08 5.79
CA ALA A 114 -7.19 -5.25 5.31
C ALA A 114 -7.34 -6.34 6.37
N LEU A 115 -6.39 -6.42 7.30
CA LEU A 115 -6.44 -7.36 8.42
C LEU A 115 -6.22 -6.60 9.73
N ILE A 116 -7.20 -6.71 10.62
CA ILE A 116 -7.16 -6.10 11.95
C ILE A 116 -7.51 -7.15 13.00
N VAL A 117 -6.57 -7.45 13.87
CA VAL A 117 -6.73 -8.27 15.06
C VAL A 117 -6.36 -7.40 16.25
N TYR A 118 -7.36 -7.05 17.07
CA TYR A 118 -7.14 -6.07 18.13
C TYR A 118 -7.93 -6.38 19.40
N ASP A 119 -7.26 -6.36 20.55
CA ASP A 119 -7.84 -6.55 21.88
C ASP A 119 -8.50 -7.93 22.05
N LEU A 120 -7.70 -9.00 21.91
CA LEU A 120 -8.08 -10.39 22.14
C LEU A 120 -7.27 -10.95 23.32
N PRO A 121 -7.75 -10.83 24.56
CA PRO A 121 -6.96 -11.10 25.76
C PRO A 121 -6.50 -12.56 25.90
N ASN A 122 -7.21 -13.51 25.31
CA ASN A 122 -6.91 -14.93 25.40
C ASN A 122 -6.18 -15.50 24.18
N LEU A 123 -5.88 -14.66 23.17
CA LEU A 123 -5.21 -15.11 21.96
C LEU A 123 -3.75 -15.49 22.26
N SER A 124 -3.42 -16.77 22.12
CA SER A 124 -2.06 -17.29 22.33
C SER A 124 -1.21 -17.27 21.08
N GLU A 125 -1.85 -17.44 19.92
CA GLU A 125 -1.23 -17.36 18.61
C GLU A 125 -2.20 -16.80 17.57
N VAL A 126 -1.71 -16.12 16.55
CA VAL A 126 -2.55 -15.68 15.44
C VAL A 126 -3.01 -16.87 14.60
N GLY A 127 -2.10 -17.74 14.20
CA GLY A 127 -2.43 -19.06 13.66
C GLY A 127 -3.13 -19.07 12.29
N PHE A 128 -2.98 -18.06 11.45
CA PHE A 128 -3.48 -18.11 10.06
C PHE A 128 -2.58 -18.99 9.19
N TYR A 129 -2.53 -20.30 9.46
CA TYR A 129 -1.54 -21.25 8.92
C TYR A 129 -1.48 -21.30 7.39
N ASN A 130 -2.57 -21.02 6.71
CA ASN A 130 -2.66 -21.04 5.26
C ASN A 130 -2.79 -19.65 4.62
N LEU A 131 -2.64 -18.55 5.39
CA LEU A 131 -2.67 -17.20 4.83
C LEU A 131 -1.39 -16.95 4.02
N LEU A 132 -1.56 -16.83 2.72
CA LEU A 132 -0.49 -16.65 1.75
C LEU A 132 -0.40 -15.20 1.26
N LYS A 133 -1.53 -14.47 1.21
CA LYS A 133 -1.55 -13.16 0.59
C LYS A 133 -2.58 -12.20 1.17
N VAL A 134 -2.13 -10.96 1.40
CA VAL A 134 -2.96 -9.78 1.59
C VAL A 134 -2.62 -8.85 0.41
N ASP A 135 -3.55 -8.71 -0.55
CA ASP A 135 -3.24 -8.03 -1.82
C ASP A 135 -3.08 -6.53 -1.67
N ARG A 136 -3.93 -5.92 -0.83
CA ARG A 136 -3.98 -4.47 -0.59
C ARG A 136 -4.33 -4.18 0.86
N GLY A 137 -3.82 -3.07 1.38
CA GLY A 137 -4.10 -2.60 2.74
C GLY A 137 -3.13 -3.12 3.79
N GLY A 138 -3.13 -2.46 4.95
CA GLY A 138 -2.26 -2.75 6.08
C GLY A 138 -2.68 -3.97 6.89
N VAL A 139 -1.80 -4.34 7.83
CA VAL A 139 -2.04 -5.40 8.81
C VAL A 139 -1.82 -4.84 10.20
N ILE A 140 -2.82 -4.95 11.08
CA ILE A 140 -2.71 -4.68 12.51
C ILE A 140 -2.91 -5.98 13.26
N ILE A 141 -1.93 -6.36 14.08
CA ILE A 141 -2.06 -7.44 15.05
C ILE A 141 -1.64 -6.91 16.41
N TRP A 142 -2.64 -6.65 17.22
CA TRP A 142 -2.52 -6.25 18.61
C TRP A 142 -3.43 -7.17 19.42
N GLY A 143 -2.99 -8.42 19.58
CA GLY A 143 -3.77 -9.46 20.26
C GLY A 143 -3.88 -9.21 21.76
N GLY A 144 -3.34 -10.09 22.55
CA GLY A 144 -3.28 -9.98 23.99
C GLY A 144 -1.86 -10.19 24.51
N PRO A 145 -1.67 -10.14 25.83
CA PRO A 145 -0.36 -10.31 26.45
C PRO A 145 0.25 -11.71 26.25
N GLN A 146 -0.52 -12.65 25.73
CA GLN A 146 -0.10 -14.03 25.47
C GLN A 146 0.11 -14.34 23.98
N THR A 147 -0.09 -13.37 23.07
CA THR A 147 -0.03 -13.61 21.63
C THR A 147 1.41 -13.74 21.14
N CYS A 148 1.88 -14.96 20.97
CA CYS A 148 3.26 -15.29 20.59
C CYS A 148 3.45 -15.39 19.07
N ASN A 149 4.73 -15.33 18.65
CA ASN A 149 5.22 -15.57 17.29
C ASN A 149 4.70 -14.61 16.19
N VAL A 150 4.11 -13.48 16.55
CA VAL A 150 3.62 -12.49 15.57
C VAL A 150 4.78 -11.87 14.79
N ASP A 151 5.88 -11.62 15.45
CA ASP A 151 7.12 -11.03 14.94
C ASP A 151 7.99 -12.01 14.14
N THR A 152 7.80 -13.32 14.32
CA THR A 152 8.53 -14.34 13.57
C THR A 152 8.00 -14.49 12.14
N ILE A 153 6.75 -14.15 11.88
CA ILE A 153 6.12 -14.26 10.57
C ILE A 153 6.65 -13.18 9.62
N ASP A 154 7.00 -13.60 8.42
CA ASP A 154 7.34 -12.67 7.35
C ASP A 154 6.08 -12.01 6.76
N TRP A 155 5.64 -10.97 7.44
CA TRP A 155 4.53 -10.16 6.96
C TRP A 155 4.86 -9.36 5.70
N SER A 156 6.16 -9.17 5.39
CA SER A 156 6.56 -8.52 4.14
C SER A 156 6.28 -9.39 2.93
N TYR A 157 6.31 -10.69 3.12
CA TYR A 157 5.92 -11.66 2.09
C TYR A 157 4.41 -11.73 1.91
N ILE A 158 3.65 -11.83 3.02
CA ILE A 158 2.17 -11.92 2.98
C ILE A 158 1.56 -10.61 2.48
N ALA A 159 2.08 -9.46 2.92
CA ALA A 159 1.56 -8.13 2.65
C ALA A 159 2.69 -7.16 2.27
N PRO A 160 3.29 -7.28 1.07
CA PRO A 160 4.56 -6.62 0.72
C PRO A 160 4.48 -5.09 0.66
N ARG A 161 3.31 -4.53 0.41
CA ARG A 161 3.08 -3.07 0.30
C ARG A 161 2.34 -2.49 1.50
N ALA A 162 2.24 -3.22 2.60
CA ALA A 162 1.36 -2.87 3.70
C ALA A 162 2.10 -2.19 4.85
N ARG A 163 1.46 -1.17 5.45
CA ARG A 163 1.84 -0.72 6.79
C ARG A 163 1.49 -1.81 7.80
N ARG A 164 2.43 -2.10 8.68
CA ARG A 164 2.29 -3.16 9.70
C ARG A 164 2.39 -2.54 11.09
N VAL A 165 1.44 -2.88 11.94
CA VAL A 165 1.45 -2.58 13.37
C VAL A 165 1.34 -3.91 14.08
N LEU A 166 2.44 -4.41 14.59
CA LEU A 166 2.53 -5.72 15.23
C LEU A 166 2.92 -5.50 16.69
N SER A 167 2.25 -6.19 17.60
CA SER A 167 2.62 -6.24 19.01
C SER A 167 2.83 -7.69 19.40
N SER A 168 4.01 -7.98 19.90
CA SER A 168 4.34 -9.23 20.59
C SER A 168 4.58 -8.93 22.07
N PRO A 169 4.25 -9.86 22.99
CA PRO A 169 4.65 -9.77 24.37
C PRO A 169 6.18 -9.87 24.50
N ASP A 170 6.72 -9.53 25.68
CA ASP A 170 8.13 -9.68 25.96
C ASP A 170 8.60 -11.10 25.66
N LYS A 171 9.79 -11.23 25.06
CA LYS A 171 10.38 -12.51 24.62
C LYS A 171 10.44 -13.58 25.71
N ASN A 172 10.42 -13.18 26.97
CA ASN A 172 10.45 -14.09 28.12
C ASN A 172 9.10 -14.78 28.39
N THR A 173 8.00 -14.31 27.82
CA THR A 173 6.66 -14.84 28.02
C THR A 173 6.33 -15.95 27.01
N CYS A 174 7.02 -15.95 25.87
CA CYS A 174 6.81 -16.91 24.79
C CYS A 174 7.85 -18.04 24.89
N SER A 175 7.50 -19.11 25.59
CA SER A 175 8.40 -20.26 25.87
C SER A 175 8.61 -21.22 24.70
N VAL A 176 8.20 -20.88 23.49
CA VAL A 176 8.12 -21.82 22.39
C VAL A 176 9.31 -21.65 21.44
N ILE A 177 10.21 -22.62 21.48
CA ILE A 177 11.25 -22.77 20.45
C ILE A 177 10.58 -23.24 19.16
N CYS A 178 10.55 -22.38 18.18
CA CYS A 178 10.11 -22.68 16.84
C CYS A 178 11.09 -23.68 16.20
N THR A 179 10.62 -24.84 15.83
CA THR A 179 11.40 -25.90 15.17
C THR A 179 11.39 -25.83 13.65
N CYS A 180 10.73 -24.84 13.09
CA CYS A 180 10.68 -24.61 11.65
C CYS A 180 11.98 -23.96 11.17
N SER A 181 13.03 -24.74 11.09
CA SER A 181 14.30 -24.32 10.50
C SER A 181 14.21 -24.50 8.99
N THR A 182 14.11 -23.41 8.27
CA THR A 182 14.57 -23.33 6.88
C THR A 182 16.02 -22.86 6.92
N ASN A 183 16.82 -23.14 5.93
CA ASN A 183 18.25 -22.78 5.83
C ASN A 183 18.55 -21.26 5.89
N SER A 184 17.57 -20.43 6.21
CA SER A 184 17.72 -19.01 6.50
C SER A 184 17.73 -18.77 8.01
N ALA A 185 18.56 -17.87 8.49
CA ALA A 185 18.84 -17.56 9.89
C ALA A 185 17.64 -17.12 10.76
N THR A 186 16.43 -17.18 10.25
CA THR A 186 15.21 -16.74 10.93
C THR A 186 14.12 -17.83 10.88
N ASN A 187 13.80 -18.34 12.05
CA ASN A 187 12.64 -19.23 12.20
C ASN A 187 11.34 -18.46 11.97
N ARG A 188 10.49 -18.94 11.05
CA ARG A 188 9.21 -18.31 10.68
C ARG A 188 8.06 -19.25 10.99
N CYS A 189 7.50 -19.11 12.16
CA CYS A 189 6.50 -20.03 12.70
C CYS A 189 5.25 -19.32 13.20
N TRP A 190 4.10 -19.90 12.89
CA TRP A 190 2.84 -19.54 13.56
C TRP A 190 2.80 -20.07 15.01
N ASN A 191 3.38 -21.25 15.24
CA ASN A 191 3.59 -21.86 16.55
C ASN A 191 4.74 -22.90 16.47
N ASN A 192 5.02 -23.65 17.52
CA ASN A 192 6.09 -24.64 17.59
C ASN A 192 6.03 -25.78 16.55
N ARG A 193 4.87 -25.99 15.90
CA ARG A 193 4.63 -27.09 14.95
C ARG A 193 4.21 -26.63 13.56
N LYS A 194 3.90 -25.36 13.37
CA LYS A 194 3.37 -24.83 12.12
C LYS A 194 4.23 -23.71 11.59
N CYS A 195 4.93 -24.00 10.50
CA CYS A 195 5.75 -23.05 9.78
C CYS A 195 4.90 -22.10 8.92
N GLN A 196 5.43 -20.92 8.64
CA GLN A 196 4.88 -20.06 7.60
C GLN A 196 5.01 -20.75 6.24
N ARG A 197 3.97 -20.68 5.43
CA ARG A 197 3.99 -21.19 4.05
C ARG A 197 4.35 -20.06 3.08
N PHE A 198 5.06 -20.42 2.03
CA PHE A 198 5.46 -19.52 0.94
C PHE A 198 4.92 -20.07 -0.39
N LEU A 199 4.58 -19.15 -1.33
CA LEU A 199 4.06 -19.54 -2.65
C LEU A 199 5.12 -20.26 -3.49
N ASP A 200 6.39 -19.85 -3.38
CA ASP A 200 7.52 -20.33 -4.16
C ASP A 200 8.70 -20.68 -3.23
N GLY A 201 8.43 -21.23 -2.06
CA GLY A 201 9.47 -21.48 -1.05
C GLY A 201 10.26 -22.77 -1.26
N PRO A 202 11.45 -22.88 -0.62
CA PRO A 202 12.32 -24.05 -0.70
C PRO A 202 11.70 -25.35 -0.14
N ASP A 203 10.61 -25.26 0.60
CA ASP A 203 9.78 -26.42 0.94
C ASP A 203 8.95 -26.90 -0.26
N GLY A 204 9.43 -26.59 -1.47
CA GLY A 204 8.88 -26.86 -2.79
C GLY A 204 7.96 -28.06 -2.82
N GLU A 205 6.73 -27.86 -2.38
CA GLU A 205 5.69 -28.79 -2.70
C GLU A 205 5.58 -28.72 -4.22
N HIS A 206 5.87 -29.79 -4.93
CA HIS A 206 5.64 -29.90 -6.36
C HIS A 206 4.13 -29.81 -6.60
N CYS A 207 3.63 -28.59 -6.52
CA CYS A 207 2.23 -28.31 -6.83
C CYS A 207 2.02 -28.38 -8.32
N SER A 208 0.82 -28.76 -8.73
CA SER A 208 0.37 -28.60 -10.11
C SER A 208 0.63 -27.17 -10.60
N GLU A 209 0.99 -26.98 -11.86
CA GLU A 209 1.24 -25.66 -12.47
C GLU A 209 0.08 -24.66 -12.28
N GLN A 210 -1.13 -25.17 -12.09
CA GLN A 210 -2.33 -24.36 -11.84
C GLN A 210 -2.45 -23.84 -10.41
N CYS A 211 -1.65 -24.37 -9.47
CA CYS A 211 -1.65 -23.96 -8.07
C CYS A 211 -0.66 -22.85 -7.76
N LEU A 212 -1.04 -21.89 -6.94
CA LEU A 212 -0.14 -20.99 -6.23
C LEU A 212 0.32 -21.56 -4.87
N GLY A 213 -0.17 -22.70 -4.47
CA GLY A 213 0.16 -23.44 -3.27
C GLY A 213 -0.76 -24.66 -3.17
N CYS A 214 -0.27 -25.75 -2.62
CA CYS A 214 -1.03 -27.00 -2.51
C CYS A 214 -0.85 -27.66 -1.15
N ARG A 215 -1.55 -28.77 -0.91
CA ARG A 215 -1.36 -29.58 0.29
C ARG A 215 -0.24 -30.60 0.06
N LYS A 216 0.65 -30.79 1.03
CA LYS A 216 1.76 -31.78 0.96
C LYS A 216 1.32 -33.19 0.57
N THR A 217 0.09 -33.56 0.94
CA THR A 217 -0.46 -34.89 0.69
C THR A 217 -1.08 -35.06 -0.70
N ASN A 218 -1.37 -33.96 -1.41
CA ASN A 218 -1.98 -33.99 -2.73
C ASN A 218 -1.59 -32.76 -3.57
N PRO A 219 -0.65 -32.91 -4.52
CA PRO A 219 -0.17 -31.82 -5.38
C PRO A 219 -1.27 -31.13 -6.20
N ASN A 220 -2.36 -31.81 -6.49
CA ASN A 220 -3.49 -31.28 -7.25
C ASN A 220 -4.53 -30.56 -6.37
N SER A 221 -4.41 -30.68 -5.04
CA SER A 221 -5.30 -29.97 -4.10
C SER A 221 -4.75 -28.58 -3.80
N CYS A 222 -5.07 -27.63 -4.67
CA CYS A 222 -4.61 -26.26 -4.55
C CYS A 222 -5.15 -25.55 -3.30
N THR A 223 -4.28 -24.86 -2.58
CA THR A 223 -4.68 -23.91 -1.53
C THR A 223 -5.18 -22.61 -2.15
N LEU A 224 -4.53 -22.18 -3.23
CA LEU A 224 -4.88 -21.04 -4.08
C LEU A 224 -4.62 -21.40 -5.53
N CYS A 225 -5.50 -20.96 -6.41
CA CYS A 225 -5.33 -21.10 -7.84
C CYS A 225 -4.50 -19.95 -8.43
N ARG A 226 -3.70 -20.26 -9.46
CA ARG A 226 -2.91 -19.27 -10.18
C ARG A 226 -3.82 -18.38 -11.04
N GLU A 227 -4.72 -18.99 -11.80
CA GLU A 227 -5.65 -18.29 -12.69
C GLU A 227 -7.04 -18.22 -12.07
N TYR A 228 -7.94 -19.13 -12.40
CA TYR A 228 -9.32 -19.11 -11.95
C TYR A 228 -9.68 -20.32 -11.08
N THR A 229 -10.67 -20.14 -10.23
CA THR A 229 -11.22 -21.18 -9.35
C THR A 229 -12.65 -21.49 -9.78
N ASP A 230 -12.92 -22.75 -10.14
CA ASP A 230 -14.26 -23.24 -10.44
C ASP A 230 -14.65 -24.35 -9.45
N GLY A 231 -15.49 -24.01 -8.48
CA GLY A 231 -15.75 -24.87 -7.33
C GLY A 231 -14.46 -25.11 -6.52
N ASP A 232 -14.00 -26.36 -6.50
CA ASP A 232 -12.74 -26.74 -5.84
C ASP A 232 -11.57 -26.92 -6.83
N ALA A 233 -11.80 -26.76 -8.13
CA ALA A 233 -10.81 -26.96 -9.16
C ALA A 233 -10.17 -25.65 -9.61
N CYS A 234 -8.87 -25.71 -9.92
CA CYS A 234 -8.19 -24.63 -10.61
C CYS A 234 -8.31 -24.83 -12.12
N VAL A 235 -8.68 -23.76 -12.82
CA VAL A 235 -8.90 -23.79 -14.27
C VAL A 235 -8.19 -22.61 -14.93
N PRO A 236 -7.70 -22.75 -16.18
CA PRO A 236 -7.07 -21.66 -16.91
C PRO A 236 -8.07 -20.59 -17.34
N HIS A 237 -9.33 -20.98 -17.58
CA HIS A 237 -10.42 -20.08 -17.94
C HIS A 237 -11.72 -20.58 -17.31
N CYS A 238 -12.62 -19.67 -16.98
CA CYS A 238 -13.95 -20.05 -16.54
C CYS A 238 -14.73 -20.72 -17.69
N PRO A 239 -15.52 -21.76 -17.39
CA PRO A 239 -16.44 -22.36 -18.38
C PRO A 239 -17.34 -21.30 -19.02
N SER A 240 -17.72 -21.50 -20.29
CA SER A 240 -18.51 -20.54 -21.08
C SER A 240 -19.90 -20.22 -20.50
N ASN A 241 -20.44 -21.11 -19.67
CA ASN A 241 -21.71 -20.93 -18.96
C ASN A 241 -21.57 -20.24 -17.61
N LYS A 242 -20.35 -19.84 -17.21
CA LYS A 242 -20.07 -19.14 -15.94
C LYS A 242 -19.44 -17.79 -16.17
N LEU A 243 -19.59 -16.91 -15.18
CA LEU A 243 -19.04 -15.56 -15.16
C LEU A 243 -17.79 -15.52 -14.28
N VAL A 244 -16.85 -14.67 -14.62
CA VAL A 244 -15.71 -14.34 -13.74
C VAL A 244 -16.16 -13.30 -12.74
N LEU A 245 -16.05 -13.56 -11.44
CA LEU A 245 -16.32 -12.58 -10.39
C LEU A 245 -15.25 -11.47 -10.42
N SER A 246 -15.65 -10.24 -10.71
CA SER A 246 -14.71 -9.12 -10.99
C SER A 246 -13.80 -8.74 -9.82
N VAL A 247 -14.17 -9.06 -8.58
CA VAL A 247 -13.39 -8.78 -7.36
C VAL A 247 -12.56 -9.97 -6.90
N SER A 248 -12.65 -11.10 -7.61
CA SER A 248 -11.98 -12.34 -7.29
C SER A 248 -11.75 -13.15 -8.56
N ASN A 249 -11.02 -14.24 -8.46
CA ASN A 249 -10.75 -15.14 -9.60
C ASN A 249 -11.71 -16.35 -9.60
N TYR A 250 -12.90 -16.22 -9.01
CA TYR A 250 -13.88 -17.31 -8.97
C TYR A 250 -14.81 -17.29 -10.17
N CYS A 251 -15.10 -18.48 -10.69
CA CYS A 251 -16.14 -18.71 -11.70
C CYS A 251 -17.47 -18.91 -11.00
N ILE A 252 -18.46 -18.10 -11.33
CA ILE A 252 -19.77 -18.09 -10.67
C ILE A 252 -20.92 -18.15 -11.66
N ASN A 253 -22.08 -18.65 -11.23
CA ASN A 253 -23.29 -18.66 -12.04
C ASN A 253 -23.92 -17.26 -12.07
N THR A 254 -24.83 -17.03 -13.01
CA THR A 254 -25.57 -15.76 -13.11
C THR A 254 -26.42 -15.52 -11.86
N SER A 255 -27.07 -16.56 -11.32
CA SER A 255 -27.85 -16.47 -10.08
C SER A 255 -27.01 -16.03 -8.88
N ASP A 256 -25.77 -16.52 -8.74
CA ASP A 256 -24.86 -16.14 -7.66
C ASP A 256 -24.39 -14.69 -7.83
N CYS A 257 -24.21 -14.25 -9.08
CA CYS A 257 -23.88 -12.88 -9.39
C CYS A 257 -24.98 -11.90 -8.96
N GLU A 258 -26.24 -12.25 -9.24
CA GLU A 258 -27.42 -11.47 -8.84
C GLU A 258 -27.62 -11.47 -7.33
N PHE A 259 -27.43 -12.63 -6.67
CA PHE A 259 -27.46 -12.74 -5.21
C PHE A 259 -26.44 -11.79 -4.53
N LEU A 260 -25.25 -11.64 -5.13
CA LEU A 260 -24.23 -10.71 -4.66
C LEU A 260 -24.53 -9.24 -4.96
N GLY A 261 -25.73 -8.92 -5.48
CA GLY A 261 -26.14 -7.57 -5.87
C GLY A 261 -25.37 -7.02 -7.06
N ARG A 262 -24.79 -7.91 -7.87
CA ARG A 262 -24.01 -7.64 -9.07
C ARG A 262 -24.79 -8.03 -10.31
N PHE A 263 -24.22 -7.85 -11.48
CA PHE A 263 -24.87 -8.21 -12.74
C PHE A 263 -23.86 -8.66 -13.79
N PRO A 264 -24.31 -9.53 -14.74
CA PRO A 264 -23.44 -10.02 -15.79
C PRO A 264 -23.14 -8.94 -16.82
N TRP A 265 -21.86 -8.83 -17.21
CA TRP A 265 -21.40 -8.01 -18.32
C TRP A 265 -20.12 -8.62 -18.91
N ASP A 266 -20.11 -8.87 -20.21
CA ASP A 266 -18.97 -9.38 -20.99
C ASP A 266 -18.22 -10.55 -20.31
N GLY A 267 -18.97 -11.60 -19.97
CA GLY A 267 -18.45 -12.80 -19.29
C GLY A 267 -18.01 -12.57 -17.83
N ARG A 268 -18.27 -11.40 -17.27
CA ARG A 268 -17.90 -11.04 -15.89
C ARG A 268 -19.10 -10.65 -15.04
N CYS A 269 -18.99 -10.92 -13.76
CA CYS A 269 -19.92 -10.43 -12.75
C CYS A 269 -19.38 -9.12 -12.15
N VAL A 270 -20.04 -8.00 -12.45
CA VAL A 270 -19.57 -6.66 -12.11
C VAL A 270 -20.53 -5.93 -11.17
N SER A 271 -20.02 -5.02 -10.37
CA SER A 271 -20.82 -4.14 -9.50
C SER A 271 -21.21 -2.83 -10.19
N SER A 272 -20.41 -2.40 -11.16
CA SER A 272 -20.60 -1.16 -11.92
C SER A 272 -20.24 -1.40 -13.38
N CYS A 273 -20.88 -0.66 -14.29
CA CYS A 273 -20.51 -0.68 -15.69
C CYS A 273 -19.12 -0.06 -15.92
N PRO A 274 -18.38 -0.51 -16.97
CA PRO A 274 -17.12 0.09 -17.35
C PRO A 274 -17.27 1.49 -17.91
N GLU A 275 -16.16 2.12 -18.27
CA GLU A 275 -16.16 3.44 -18.92
C GLU A 275 -16.97 3.41 -20.23
N ASN A 276 -17.71 4.48 -20.50
CA ASN A 276 -18.60 4.63 -21.64
C ASN A 276 -19.85 3.72 -21.64
N TYR A 277 -20.20 3.14 -20.49
CA TYR A 277 -21.43 2.36 -20.33
C TYR A 277 -22.20 2.80 -19.08
N VAL A 278 -23.55 2.87 -19.19
CA VAL A 278 -24.45 3.14 -18.05
C VAL A 278 -25.26 1.89 -17.71
N LYS A 279 -25.53 1.74 -16.43
CA LYS A 279 -26.43 0.71 -15.92
C LYS A 279 -27.86 1.04 -16.34
N LYS A 280 -28.49 0.17 -17.13
CA LYS A 280 -29.91 0.28 -17.52
C LYS A 280 -30.66 -0.95 -17.01
N ASN A 281 -31.80 -0.71 -16.40
CA ASN A 281 -32.69 -1.76 -15.94
C ASN A 281 -33.85 -1.89 -16.95
N ASN A 282 -33.86 -2.98 -17.71
CA ASN A 282 -34.90 -3.28 -18.66
C ASN A 282 -35.70 -4.49 -18.15
N SER A 283 -36.90 -4.27 -17.65
CA SER A 283 -37.83 -5.33 -17.24
C SER A 283 -37.23 -6.38 -16.29
N GLY A 284 -36.45 -5.92 -15.30
CA GLY A 284 -35.83 -6.79 -14.29
C GLY A 284 -34.43 -7.29 -14.63
N THR A 285 -33.95 -7.17 -15.87
CA THR A 285 -32.57 -7.48 -16.22
C THR A 285 -31.71 -6.22 -16.24
N VAL A 286 -30.60 -6.26 -15.53
CA VAL A 286 -29.64 -5.16 -15.47
C VAL A 286 -28.55 -5.39 -16.52
N SER A 287 -28.36 -4.43 -17.40
CA SER A 287 -27.31 -4.48 -18.43
C SER A 287 -26.53 -3.17 -18.52
N CYS A 288 -25.29 -3.24 -19.01
CA CYS A 288 -24.50 -2.06 -19.36
C CYS A 288 -24.78 -1.67 -20.81
N VAL A 289 -25.32 -0.51 -21.04
CA VAL A 289 -25.59 0.04 -22.37
C VAL A 289 -24.56 1.10 -22.68
N ARG A 290 -23.95 1.04 -23.87
CA ARG A 290 -23.02 2.07 -24.33
C ARG A 290 -23.70 3.42 -24.37
N CYS A 291 -22.98 4.41 -23.90
CA CYS A 291 -23.44 5.79 -23.99
C CYS A 291 -22.26 6.70 -24.36
N ASP A 292 -22.53 7.66 -25.24
CA ASP A 292 -21.49 8.50 -25.83
C ASP A 292 -21.05 9.63 -24.89
N ASP A 293 -21.80 9.93 -23.83
CA ASP A 293 -21.48 10.95 -22.81
C ASP A 293 -21.85 10.51 -21.38
N CYS A 294 -21.32 9.37 -20.95
CA CYS A 294 -21.57 8.81 -19.61
C CYS A 294 -20.69 9.42 -18.52
N LYS A 295 -20.81 10.69 -18.28
CA LYS A 295 -20.08 11.31 -17.18
C LYS A 295 -20.82 11.06 -15.87
N LYS A 296 -20.20 10.32 -14.94
CA LYS A 296 -20.81 10.04 -13.63
C LYS A 296 -20.93 11.34 -12.83
N THR A 297 -22.16 11.68 -12.48
CA THR A 297 -22.45 12.76 -11.53
C THR A 297 -22.58 12.19 -10.13
N CYS A 298 -21.82 12.73 -9.20
CA CYS A 298 -21.86 12.39 -7.77
C CYS A 298 -22.56 13.53 -7.02
N GLY A 299 -23.14 13.21 -5.86
CA GLY A 299 -23.64 14.22 -4.91
C GLY A 299 -22.50 14.86 -4.11
N ASN A 300 -22.82 15.38 -2.91
CA ASN A 300 -21.80 15.86 -1.99
C ASN A 300 -20.79 14.75 -1.68
N LEU A 301 -19.51 15.05 -1.83
CA LEU A 301 -18.42 14.15 -1.49
C LEU A 301 -17.73 14.63 -0.20
N THR A 302 -17.71 13.77 0.82
CA THR A 302 -17.01 14.02 2.08
C THR A 302 -15.99 12.91 2.31
N LEU A 303 -14.72 13.20 2.02
CA LEU A 303 -13.62 12.24 1.98
C LEU A 303 -12.80 12.33 3.26
N GLN A 304 -12.98 11.36 4.17
CA GLN A 304 -12.32 11.34 5.48
C GLN A 304 -11.55 10.03 5.74
N SER A 305 -11.75 9.04 4.89
CA SER A 305 -11.13 7.72 4.98
C SER A 305 -10.90 7.14 3.60
N LEU A 306 -10.08 6.10 3.46
CA LEU A 306 -9.90 5.41 2.18
C LEU A 306 -11.22 4.86 1.62
N ALA A 307 -12.11 4.39 2.48
CA ALA A 307 -13.44 3.93 2.04
C ALA A 307 -14.23 5.06 1.39
N SER A 308 -14.29 6.24 2.03
CA SER A 308 -15.01 7.39 1.45
C SER A 308 -14.34 7.96 0.19
N ILE A 309 -13.01 7.82 0.04
CA ILE A 309 -12.32 8.20 -1.20
C ILE A 309 -12.76 7.30 -2.36
N GLN A 310 -13.04 6.02 -2.11
CA GLN A 310 -13.52 5.07 -3.12
C GLN A 310 -14.93 5.42 -3.63
N ASP A 311 -15.75 6.11 -2.83
CA ASP A 311 -17.09 6.59 -3.26
C ASP A 311 -17.01 7.57 -4.44
N ALA A 312 -15.86 8.24 -4.60
CA ALA A 312 -15.59 9.13 -5.72
C ALA A 312 -15.18 8.41 -7.02
N GLU A 313 -15.15 7.06 -7.02
CA GLU A 313 -14.74 6.28 -8.19
C GLU A 313 -15.54 6.65 -9.44
N LYS A 314 -14.83 6.99 -10.52
CA LYS A 314 -15.40 7.41 -11.82
C LYS A 314 -16.22 8.70 -11.78
N CYS A 315 -16.20 9.47 -10.69
CA CYS A 315 -16.89 10.74 -10.59
C CYS A 315 -16.24 11.77 -11.51
N VAL A 316 -17.04 12.43 -12.35
CA VAL A 316 -16.60 13.50 -13.26
C VAL A 316 -17.22 14.84 -12.84
N TYR A 317 -18.49 14.84 -12.47
CA TYR A 317 -19.22 16.01 -11.98
C TYR A 317 -19.64 15.80 -10.53
N VAL A 318 -19.28 16.74 -9.67
CA VAL A 318 -19.77 16.79 -8.29
C VAL A 318 -20.93 17.79 -8.22
N ASN A 319 -22.16 17.27 -8.14
CA ASN A 319 -23.35 18.09 -7.91
C ASN A 319 -23.52 18.34 -6.40
N GLY A 320 -22.75 19.25 -5.88
CA GLY A 320 -22.62 19.56 -4.47
C GLY A 320 -21.21 20.02 -4.12
N SER A 321 -20.83 19.88 -2.85
CA SER A 321 -19.51 20.23 -2.33
C SER A 321 -18.54 19.05 -2.36
N LEU A 322 -17.25 19.36 -2.52
CA LEU A 322 -16.14 18.43 -2.34
C LEU A 322 -15.38 18.79 -1.05
N THR A 323 -15.55 17.99 -0.01
CA THR A 323 -14.86 18.16 1.28
C THR A 323 -13.83 17.06 1.47
N ILE A 324 -12.57 17.43 1.72
CA ILE A 324 -11.46 16.49 1.95
C ILE A 324 -10.84 16.78 3.32
N ARG A 325 -10.89 15.78 4.20
CA ARG A 325 -10.28 15.82 5.54
C ARG A 325 -9.57 14.50 5.82
N VAL A 326 -8.33 14.38 5.39
CA VAL A 326 -7.53 13.16 5.53
C VAL A 326 -6.36 13.41 6.48
N TRP A 327 -6.60 13.19 7.76
CA TRP A 327 -5.69 13.63 8.82
C TRP A 327 -4.29 13.01 8.76
N SER A 328 -4.20 11.70 8.81
CA SER A 328 -2.91 10.99 8.91
C SER A 328 -2.98 9.64 8.20
N ILE A 329 -3.40 9.65 6.95
CA ILE A 329 -3.49 8.44 6.12
C ILE A 329 -2.19 8.33 5.32
N PRO A 330 -1.35 7.31 5.55
CA PRO A 330 -0.15 7.10 4.73
C PRO A 330 -0.53 6.90 3.27
N ASN A 331 0.29 7.42 2.36
CA ASN A 331 0.12 7.26 0.91
C ASN A 331 -1.25 7.73 0.35
N VAL A 332 -1.96 8.58 1.08
CA VAL A 332 -3.30 9.06 0.68
C VAL A 332 -3.29 9.85 -0.63
N ALA A 333 -2.19 10.51 -0.96
CA ALA A 333 -2.07 11.29 -2.20
C ALA A 333 -2.27 10.40 -3.44
N ASN A 334 -1.76 9.17 -3.44
CA ASN A 334 -1.94 8.22 -4.53
C ASN A 334 -3.37 7.68 -4.61
N GLU A 335 -4.00 7.42 -3.47
CA GLU A 335 -5.40 7.02 -3.43
C GLU A 335 -6.30 8.16 -3.95
N LEU A 336 -6.09 9.38 -3.49
CA LEU A 336 -6.84 10.54 -4.01
C LEU A 336 -6.61 10.73 -5.52
N ARG A 337 -5.37 10.56 -6.01
CA ARG A 337 -5.06 10.63 -7.44
C ARG A 337 -5.79 9.55 -8.23
N LEU A 338 -5.87 8.33 -7.72
CA LEU A 338 -6.57 7.23 -8.38
C LEU A 338 -8.05 7.52 -8.59
N TYR A 339 -8.72 8.05 -7.55
CA TYR A 339 -10.17 8.21 -7.54
C TYR A 339 -10.67 9.61 -7.95
N LEU A 340 -9.87 10.68 -7.76
CA LEU A 340 -10.29 12.05 -8.02
C LEU A 340 -9.76 12.64 -9.34
N LYS A 341 -8.83 11.95 -10.02
CA LYS A 341 -8.22 12.45 -11.27
C LYS A 341 -9.23 12.81 -12.36
N ASN A 342 -10.42 12.22 -12.35
CA ASN A 342 -11.45 12.41 -13.37
C ASN A 342 -12.41 13.57 -13.06
N ILE A 343 -12.34 14.17 -11.87
CA ILE A 343 -13.25 15.27 -11.48
C ILE A 343 -12.92 16.51 -12.32
N VAL A 344 -13.91 16.96 -13.10
CA VAL A 344 -13.82 18.12 -13.99
C VAL A 344 -14.53 19.32 -13.40
N GLU A 345 -15.65 19.11 -12.71
CA GLU A 345 -16.50 20.20 -12.20
C GLU A 345 -17.04 19.91 -10.79
N VAL A 346 -17.08 20.96 -9.98
CA VAL A 346 -17.73 20.98 -8.66
C VAL A 346 -18.77 22.10 -8.67
N SER A 347 -20.04 21.78 -8.38
CA SER A 347 -21.12 22.77 -8.47
C SER A 347 -21.13 23.77 -7.31
N ASP A 348 -20.74 23.37 -6.12
CA ASP A 348 -20.77 24.21 -4.94
C ASP A 348 -19.35 24.71 -4.60
N TYR A 349 -18.73 24.22 -3.55
CA TYR A 349 -17.42 24.63 -3.08
C TYR A 349 -16.48 23.44 -2.88
N ILE A 350 -15.20 23.74 -2.83
CA ILE A 350 -14.14 22.82 -2.45
C ILE A 350 -13.59 23.22 -1.08
N LEU A 351 -13.59 22.29 -0.11
CA LEU A 351 -13.06 22.48 1.23
C LEU A 351 -12.03 21.39 1.54
N ILE A 352 -10.76 21.78 1.72
CA ILE A 352 -9.67 20.85 2.02
C ILE A 352 -9.00 21.30 3.31
N TYR A 353 -8.97 20.43 4.32
CA TYR A 353 -8.42 20.84 5.61
C TYR A 353 -7.94 19.69 6.49
N GLY A 354 -7.08 20.04 7.44
CA GLY A 354 -6.68 19.16 8.51
C GLY A 354 -5.91 17.92 8.03
N SER A 355 -5.00 18.06 7.05
CA SER A 355 -4.13 16.96 6.62
C SER A 355 -2.68 17.21 7.01
N MET A 356 -2.04 16.17 7.57
CA MET A 356 -0.60 16.14 7.82
C MET A 356 0.19 15.43 6.72
N THR A 357 -0.47 14.73 5.81
CA THR A 357 0.19 13.88 4.82
C THR A 357 0.14 14.44 3.40
N LEU A 358 -0.74 15.40 3.13
CA LEU A 358 -0.86 16.00 1.80
C LEU A 358 0.15 17.12 1.62
N THR A 359 1.00 16.99 0.61
CA THR A 359 2.00 17.96 0.19
C THR A 359 1.58 18.77 -1.03
N SER A 360 0.62 18.23 -1.80
CA SER A 360 0.07 18.88 -2.99
C SER A 360 -1.42 18.56 -3.19
N LEU A 361 -2.09 19.36 -4.01
CA LEU A 361 -3.46 19.11 -4.48
C LEU A 361 -3.48 18.59 -5.93
N HIS A 362 -2.38 18.03 -6.42
CA HIS A 362 -2.21 17.56 -7.80
C HIS A 362 -3.15 16.41 -8.19
N PHE A 363 -3.78 15.77 -7.21
CA PHE A 363 -4.79 14.73 -7.46
C PHE A 363 -6.07 15.26 -8.13
N LEU A 364 -6.31 16.59 -8.11
CA LEU A 364 -7.37 17.25 -8.88
C LEU A 364 -6.89 17.65 -10.30
N SER A 365 -6.25 16.73 -11.00
CA SER A 365 -5.53 16.98 -12.25
C SER A 365 -6.44 17.35 -13.43
N SER A 366 -7.73 17.00 -13.39
CA SER A 366 -8.70 17.29 -14.45
C SER A 366 -9.67 18.41 -14.11
N LEU A 367 -9.54 19.04 -12.95
CA LEU A 367 -10.46 20.11 -12.52
C LEU A 367 -10.41 21.30 -13.49
N ARG A 368 -11.60 21.74 -13.97
CA ARG A 368 -11.76 22.85 -14.91
C ARG A 368 -12.73 23.91 -14.43
N ARG A 369 -13.69 23.55 -13.55
CA ARG A 369 -14.75 24.47 -13.16
C ARG A 369 -15.17 24.28 -11.70
N VAL A 370 -15.33 25.39 -10.99
CA VAL A 370 -16.04 25.46 -9.71
C VAL A 370 -17.12 26.51 -9.85
N ARG A 371 -18.40 26.12 -9.74
CA ARG A 371 -19.50 27.03 -10.03
C ARG A 371 -19.84 27.95 -8.87
N GLY A 372 -19.65 27.51 -7.63
CA GLY A 372 -19.99 28.31 -6.46
C GLY A 372 -21.48 28.57 -6.31
N ILE A 373 -22.35 27.59 -6.64
CA ILE A 373 -23.80 27.71 -6.49
C ILE A 373 -24.14 27.89 -5.01
N ARG A 374 -23.56 27.09 -4.15
CA ARG A 374 -23.51 27.28 -2.69
C ARG A 374 -22.09 27.53 -2.28
N LEU A 375 -21.87 28.52 -1.43
CA LEU A 375 -20.56 28.94 -0.98
C LEU A 375 -20.35 28.53 0.48
N TYR A 376 -19.12 28.15 0.81
CA TYR A 376 -18.73 27.93 2.20
C TYR A 376 -18.72 29.26 2.95
N GLY A 377 -19.46 29.33 4.08
CA GLY A 377 -19.62 30.57 4.82
C GLY A 377 -20.21 31.73 4.00
N ASN A 378 -21.04 31.43 2.99
CA ASN A 378 -21.67 32.36 2.05
C ASN A 378 -20.70 33.26 1.26
N ARG A 379 -19.41 32.92 1.21
CA ARG A 379 -18.37 33.74 0.54
C ARG A 379 -17.39 32.93 -0.30
N TYR A 380 -17.00 31.73 0.14
CA TYR A 380 -15.86 31.03 -0.39
C TYR A 380 -16.26 29.85 -1.30
N SER A 381 -15.68 29.78 -2.47
CA SER A 381 -15.80 28.62 -3.38
C SER A 381 -14.63 27.64 -3.24
N VAL A 382 -13.47 28.11 -2.79
CA VAL A 382 -12.32 27.24 -2.47
C VAL A 382 -11.76 27.64 -1.12
N VAL A 383 -11.65 26.67 -0.21
CA VAL A 383 -11.09 26.85 1.13
C VAL A 383 -10.04 25.78 1.41
N VAL A 384 -8.83 26.20 1.77
CA VAL A 384 -7.75 25.28 2.17
C VAL A 384 -7.11 25.77 3.45
N HIS A 385 -7.18 24.97 4.53
CA HIS A 385 -6.63 25.39 5.81
C HIS A 385 -6.14 24.23 6.68
N ASP A 386 -5.28 24.56 7.66
CA ASP A 386 -4.68 23.58 8.58
C ASP A 386 -3.95 22.44 7.86
N MET A 387 -3.27 22.76 6.77
CA MET A 387 -2.53 21.81 5.94
C MET A 387 -1.03 21.94 6.26
N HIS A 388 -0.55 21.13 7.21
CA HIS A 388 0.78 21.31 7.80
C HIS A 388 1.95 21.14 6.83
N ASN A 389 1.82 20.24 5.84
CA ASN A 389 2.88 19.91 4.91
C ASN A 389 2.57 20.32 3.45
N LEU A 390 1.50 21.06 3.20
CA LEU A 390 1.10 21.49 1.87
C LEU A 390 2.09 22.51 1.31
N GLN A 391 2.78 22.17 0.22
CA GLN A 391 3.78 23.00 -0.45
C GLN A 391 3.28 23.56 -1.78
N THR A 392 2.49 22.77 -2.51
CA THR A 392 1.96 23.15 -3.83
C THR A 392 0.44 23.00 -3.86
N LEU A 393 -0.23 23.86 -4.59
CA LEU A 393 -1.67 23.79 -4.83
C LEU A 393 -1.97 22.92 -6.06
N LEU A 394 -2.66 23.45 -7.04
CA LEU A 394 -2.99 22.75 -8.27
C LEU A 394 -1.80 22.77 -9.25
N LEU A 395 -1.82 21.85 -10.23
CA LEU A 395 -0.89 21.89 -11.36
C LEU A 395 -1.06 23.18 -12.16
N SER A 396 0.01 23.72 -12.73
CA SER A 396 -0.02 24.99 -13.48
C SER A 396 -1.03 24.96 -14.63
N ASN A 397 -1.05 23.86 -15.39
CA ASN A 397 -2.01 23.66 -16.49
C ASN A 397 -3.48 23.57 -16.00
N VAL A 398 -3.71 23.14 -14.78
CA VAL A 398 -5.04 23.13 -14.15
C VAL A 398 -5.42 24.54 -13.74
N THR A 399 -4.52 25.25 -13.06
CA THR A 399 -4.75 26.61 -12.55
C THR A 399 -5.03 27.59 -13.68
N GLU A 400 -4.28 27.52 -14.79
CA GLU A 400 -4.44 28.38 -15.98
C GLU A 400 -5.78 28.18 -16.70
N ASN A 401 -6.36 26.98 -16.62
CA ASN A 401 -7.62 26.64 -17.27
C ASN A 401 -8.80 26.53 -16.28
N LEU A 402 -8.59 26.88 -15.01
CA LEU A 402 -9.62 26.82 -13.97
C LEU A 402 -10.56 28.01 -14.06
N ASN A 403 -11.84 27.73 -14.21
CA ASN A 403 -12.91 28.75 -14.20
C ASN A 403 -13.66 28.69 -12.88
N ILE A 404 -13.58 29.75 -12.09
CA ILE A 404 -14.38 29.96 -10.88
C ILE A 404 -15.49 30.93 -11.21
N GLU A 405 -16.76 30.46 -11.19
CA GLU A 405 -17.89 31.28 -11.61
C GLU A 405 -18.34 32.26 -10.52
N ASN A 406 -18.33 31.81 -9.24
CA ASN A 406 -18.77 32.62 -8.12
C ASN A 406 -17.95 32.28 -6.86
N GLY A 407 -17.84 33.23 -5.91
CA GLY A 407 -17.14 33.09 -4.67
C GLY A 407 -15.65 33.39 -4.75
N THR A 408 -15.00 33.50 -3.59
CA THR A 408 -13.58 33.82 -3.47
C THR A 408 -12.77 32.68 -2.81
N LEU A 409 -11.45 32.87 -2.69
CA LEU A 409 -10.48 31.91 -2.13
C LEU A 409 -10.22 32.21 -0.66
N ARG A 410 -10.16 31.21 0.20
CA ARG A 410 -9.68 31.33 1.57
C ARG A 410 -8.53 30.36 1.85
N LEU A 411 -7.39 30.91 2.29
CA LEU A 411 -6.20 30.15 2.65
C LEU A 411 -5.65 30.62 3.99
N TYR A 412 -5.53 29.72 4.97
CA TYR A 412 -4.93 30.05 6.25
C TYR A 412 -4.38 28.83 6.97
N ARG A 413 -3.34 29.04 7.81
CA ARG A 413 -2.67 27.98 8.58
C ARG A 413 -2.08 26.87 7.71
N ASN A 414 -1.43 27.26 6.60
CA ASN A 414 -0.68 26.36 5.71
C ASN A 414 0.81 26.72 5.77
N PRO A 415 1.56 26.26 6.78
CA PRO A 415 2.90 26.76 7.09
C PRO A 415 3.93 26.57 5.96
N MET A 416 3.77 25.53 5.14
CA MET A 416 4.71 25.23 4.04
C MET A 416 4.29 25.86 2.71
N LEU A 417 3.10 26.47 2.60
CA LEU A 417 2.55 26.96 1.34
C LEU A 417 3.06 28.36 1.01
N CYS A 418 3.93 28.45 0.03
CA CYS A 418 4.56 29.71 -0.38
C CYS A 418 3.61 30.68 -1.10
N ARG A 419 3.81 31.97 -0.89
CA ARG A 419 2.99 33.05 -1.46
C ARG A 419 2.88 33.00 -3.00
N LYS A 420 3.95 32.64 -3.70
CA LYS A 420 3.97 32.48 -5.16
C LYS A 420 2.91 31.46 -5.65
N GLN A 421 2.65 30.39 -4.90
CA GLN A 421 1.61 29.40 -5.21
C GLN A 421 0.21 29.98 -4.98
N ILE A 422 0.08 30.77 -3.92
CA ILE A 422 -1.18 31.44 -3.58
C ILE A 422 -1.57 32.45 -4.65
N GLU A 423 -0.63 33.28 -5.08
CA GLU A 423 -0.85 34.30 -6.13
C GLU A 423 -1.26 33.67 -7.45
N LYS A 424 -0.64 32.56 -7.84
CA LYS A 424 -1.04 31.81 -9.03
C LYS A 424 -2.49 31.35 -8.99
N LEU A 425 -2.93 30.78 -7.87
CA LEU A 425 -4.31 30.30 -7.73
C LEU A 425 -5.29 31.48 -7.61
N SER A 426 -4.92 32.54 -6.90
CA SER A 426 -5.76 33.74 -6.71
C SER A 426 -6.11 34.40 -8.05
N ALA A 427 -5.24 34.33 -9.04
CA ALA A 427 -5.47 34.87 -10.38
C ALA A 427 -6.62 34.16 -11.13
N ALA A 428 -7.04 32.96 -10.74
CA ALA A 428 -8.17 32.24 -11.32
C ALA A 428 -9.55 32.75 -10.80
N PHE A 429 -9.55 33.59 -9.76
CA PHE A 429 -10.77 34.12 -9.16
C PHE A 429 -11.13 35.48 -9.74
N ARG A 430 -12.44 35.73 -9.93
CA ARG A 430 -12.95 37.03 -10.39
C ARG A 430 -12.83 38.11 -9.33
N GLU A 431 -13.11 37.77 -8.08
CA GLU A 431 -12.86 38.61 -6.93
C GLU A 431 -11.48 38.30 -6.33
N THR A 432 -10.61 39.31 -6.26
CA THR A 432 -9.31 39.15 -5.61
C THR A 432 -9.51 38.97 -4.11
N PRO A 433 -8.95 37.88 -3.53
CA PRO A 433 -9.01 37.66 -2.08
C PRO A 433 -8.36 38.82 -1.32
N ASP A 434 -8.99 39.23 -0.21
CA ASP A 434 -8.47 40.27 0.68
C ASP A 434 -7.59 39.69 1.81
N GLU A 435 -7.10 40.55 2.71
CA GLU A 435 -6.27 40.12 3.85
C GLU A 435 -7.04 39.27 4.89
N LEU A 436 -8.36 39.34 4.94
CA LEU A 436 -9.18 38.47 5.78
C LEU A 436 -9.33 37.09 5.18
N ASP A 437 -9.31 37.02 3.87
CA ASP A 437 -9.41 35.77 3.10
C ASP A 437 -8.06 35.01 3.14
N ILE A 438 -6.93 35.75 3.02
CA ILE A 438 -5.57 35.21 3.03
C ILE A 438 -4.71 36.01 4.02
N PRO A 439 -4.84 35.74 5.33
CA PRO A 439 -4.16 36.54 6.35
C PRO A 439 -2.63 36.47 6.20
N GLN A 440 -1.98 37.64 6.37
CA GLN A 440 -0.52 37.71 6.35
C GLN A 440 0.10 36.85 7.46
N GLY A 441 1.20 36.16 7.15
CA GLY A 441 1.92 35.32 8.11
C GLY A 441 1.24 34.00 8.49
N MET A 442 0.05 33.71 7.97
CA MET A 442 -0.64 32.45 8.23
C MET A 442 -0.28 31.34 7.22
N ASN A 443 0.41 31.67 6.13
CA ASN A 443 0.86 30.72 5.12
C ASN A 443 2.35 30.92 4.86
N GLY A 444 3.07 29.84 4.55
CA GLY A 444 4.46 29.86 4.09
C GLY A 444 5.52 30.20 5.13
N TYR A 445 5.16 30.30 6.40
CA TYR A 445 6.10 30.71 7.46
C TYR A 445 7.11 29.62 7.86
N SER A 446 6.94 28.38 7.42
CA SER A 446 7.87 27.26 7.63
C SER A 446 8.37 26.64 6.32
N GLY A 447 7.95 27.17 5.17
CA GLY A 447 8.30 26.63 3.85
C GLY A 447 9.58 27.21 3.28
N SER A 448 10.26 26.45 2.41
CA SER A 448 11.40 26.90 1.60
C SER A 448 10.92 27.80 0.44
N CYS A 449 10.39 28.98 0.78
CA CYS A 449 9.69 29.84 -0.18
C CYS A 449 10.60 30.74 -1.01
N LYS A 450 11.88 30.85 -0.65
CA LYS A 450 12.87 31.65 -1.34
C LYS A 450 13.76 30.75 -2.19
N GLU A 451 13.88 31.04 -3.47
CA GLU A 451 14.87 30.41 -4.34
C GLU A 451 16.23 31.10 -4.17
N VAL A 452 17.27 30.30 -4.01
CA VAL A 452 18.66 30.73 -3.85
C VAL A 452 19.50 30.14 -4.96
N SER A 453 20.29 30.96 -5.64
CA SER A 453 21.26 30.47 -6.63
C SER A 453 22.60 30.20 -5.95
N LEU A 454 22.88 28.93 -5.67
CA LEU A 454 24.13 28.49 -5.04
C LEU A 454 25.09 27.84 -6.05
N GLY A 455 24.72 27.80 -7.34
CA GLY A 455 25.54 27.20 -8.38
C GLY A 455 25.82 25.71 -8.13
N LEU A 456 24.85 24.98 -7.55
CA LEU A 456 24.98 23.56 -7.25
C LEU A 456 25.30 22.77 -8.52
N LYS A 457 26.39 22.02 -8.49
CA LYS A 457 26.79 21.06 -9.53
C LYS A 457 27.12 19.74 -8.86
N ILE A 458 26.62 18.64 -9.42
CA ILE A 458 26.90 17.28 -8.91
C ILE A 458 27.45 16.46 -10.07
N ARG A 459 28.57 15.79 -9.81
CA ARG A 459 29.21 14.91 -10.78
C ARG A 459 29.53 13.57 -10.10
N ALA A 460 29.11 12.48 -10.72
CA ALA A 460 29.49 11.15 -10.26
C ALA A 460 31.02 11.01 -10.31
N THR A 461 31.59 10.47 -9.25
CA THR A 461 33.03 10.17 -9.13
C THR A 461 33.32 8.71 -9.42
N ASN A 462 32.37 7.85 -9.06
CA ASN A 462 32.35 6.43 -9.40
C ASN A 462 30.88 5.93 -9.38
N GLU A 463 30.68 4.62 -9.50
CA GLU A 463 29.35 3.99 -9.54
C GLU A 463 28.54 4.13 -8.25
N THR A 464 29.20 4.40 -7.12
CA THR A 464 28.57 4.47 -5.79
C THR A 464 28.76 5.82 -5.10
N SER A 465 29.40 6.79 -5.76
CA SER A 465 29.63 8.10 -5.17
C SER A 465 29.58 9.24 -6.17
N ALA A 466 29.26 10.45 -5.67
CA ALA A 466 29.24 11.68 -6.45
C ALA A 466 29.79 12.85 -5.62
N LEU A 467 30.40 13.82 -6.30
CA LEU A 467 30.90 15.05 -5.71
C LEU A 467 29.90 16.18 -5.98
N ALA A 468 29.32 16.72 -4.94
CA ALA A 468 28.51 17.94 -4.97
C ALA A 468 29.40 19.16 -4.69
N THR A 469 29.24 20.21 -5.49
CA THR A 469 29.97 21.47 -5.35
C THR A 469 29.00 22.64 -5.42
N PHE A 470 29.17 23.62 -4.53
CA PHE A 470 28.36 24.83 -4.54
C PHE A 470 29.09 26.02 -3.91
N TYR A 471 28.61 27.23 -4.19
CA TYR A 471 29.12 28.46 -3.57
C TYR A 471 28.13 28.92 -2.49
N PRO A 472 28.57 29.03 -1.22
CA PRO A 472 27.73 29.58 -0.17
C PRO A 472 27.49 31.05 -0.38
N ASN A 473 26.33 31.58 0.05
CA ASN A 473 26.10 33.01 0.09
C ASN A 473 26.88 33.66 1.25
N ALA A 474 27.38 34.86 1.00
CA ALA A 474 28.36 35.60 1.82
C ALA A 474 27.93 36.03 3.24
N LYS A 475 27.06 35.32 3.92
CA LYS A 475 26.73 35.60 5.33
C LYS A 475 27.22 34.48 6.20
N ALA A 476 28.16 34.81 7.08
CA ALA A 476 28.73 33.89 8.05
C ALA A 476 27.64 33.15 8.86
N ASP A 477 27.91 31.89 9.22
CA ASP A 477 27.11 30.99 10.04
C ASP A 477 25.77 30.53 9.43
N SER A 478 25.81 30.12 8.16
CA SER A 478 24.66 29.47 7.52
C SER A 478 24.84 27.97 7.45
N ASN A 479 23.86 27.22 7.94
CA ASN A 479 23.79 25.78 7.78
C ASN A 479 23.17 25.45 6.43
N TYR A 480 23.86 24.60 5.68
CA TYR A 480 23.41 24.09 4.40
C TYR A 480 23.08 22.60 4.52
N THR A 481 21.96 22.17 3.98
CA THR A 481 21.60 20.76 3.91
C THR A 481 21.43 20.33 2.46
N ILE A 482 22.26 19.43 2.00
CA ILE A 482 22.11 18.81 0.68
C ILE A 482 21.09 17.70 0.82
N LEU A 483 20.00 17.81 0.07
CA LEU A 483 18.95 16.80 -0.03
C LEU A 483 19.08 16.10 -1.38
N TYR A 484 19.07 14.77 -1.38
CA TYR A 484 19.11 13.98 -2.61
C TYR A 484 18.30 12.70 -2.50
N VAL A 485 17.75 12.25 -3.63
CA VAL A 485 16.93 11.04 -3.70
C VAL A 485 17.06 10.36 -5.06
N ARG A 486 17.00 9.03 -5.06
CA ARG A 486 16.92 8.24 -6.30
C ARG A 486 15.54 8.39 -6.93
N VAL A 487 15.49 8.55 -8.24
CA VAL A 487 14.25 8.64 -9.00
C VAL A 487 14.21 7.55 -10.08
N PRO A 488 13.03 7.00 -10.40
CA PRO A 488 12.86 6.07 -11.50
C PRO A 488 13.27 6.70 -12.85
N HIS A 489 13.79 5.88 -13.76
CA HIS A 489 14.14 6.33 -15.11
C HIS A 489 12.90 6.94 -15.82
N GLY A 490 13.09 8.09 -16.45
CA GLY A 490 12.04 8.77 -17.24
C GLY A 490 11.18 9.77 -16.48
N ILE A 491 11.40 9.97 -15.20
CA ILE A 491 10.72 11.03 -14.44
C ILE A 491 11.52 12.33 -14.57
N ASN A 492 10.91 13.34 -15.18
CA ASN A 492 11.50 14.67 -15.33
C ASN A 492 11.64 15.39 -13.99
N ALA A 493 12.67 16.23 -13.90
CA ALA A 493 13.25 16.93 -12.75
C ALA A 493 12.36 17.91 -11.96
N SER A 494 11.06 17.69 -11.87
CA SER A 494 10.18 18.56 -11.06
C SER A 494 9.88 18.01 -9.66
N ILE A 495 10.60 16.96 -9.24
CA ILE A 495 10.44 16.39 -7.90
C ILE A 495 11.12 17.31 -6.90
N VAL A 496 10.33 17.90 -6.02
CA VAL A 496 10.78 18.77 -4.93
C VAL A 496 10.80 17.95 -3.64
N PRO A 497 11.74 18.17 -2.71
CA PRO A 497 11.69 17.54 -1.40
C PRO A 497 10.36 17.81 -0.72
N GLU A 498 9.61 16.76 -0.45
CA GLU A 498 8.34 16.79 0.24
C GLU A 498 8.45 15.96 1.52
N THR A 499 7.99 16.49 2.63
CA THR A 499 8.13 15.89 3.96
C THR A 499 7.43 14.53 4.09
N CYS A 500 6.46 14.26 3.24
CA CYS A 500 5.65 13.03 3.22
C CYS A 500 5.58 12.43 1.81
N SER A 501 6.64 12.57 1.02
CA SER A 501 6.70 11.99 -0.33
C SER A 501 6.88 10.47 -0.28
N GLU A 502 6.64 9.81 -1.42
CA GLU A 502 6.98 8.40 -1.62
C GLU A 502 8.50 8.16 -1.62
N PHE A 503 9.27 9.23 -1.75
CA PHE A 503 10.71 9.21 -1.84
C PHE A 503 11.33 9.55 -0.47
N GLU A 504 12.15 8.67 0.05
CA GLU A 504 12.97 8.93 1.22
C GLU A 504 14.19 9.76 0.83
N TRP A 505 14.15 11.06 1.12
CA TRP A 505 15.25 11.96 0.86
C TRP A 505 16.39 11.75 1.84
N ASN A 506 17.59 11.55 1.31
CA ASN A 506 18.81 11.57 2.09
C ASN A 506 19.23 13.03 2.35
N ALA A 507 19.74 13.31 3.53
CA ALA A 507 20.14 14.64 3.95
C ALA A 507 21.59 14.65 4.46
N ILE A 508 22.40 15.56 3.97
CA ILE A 508 23.76 15.81 4.45
C ILE A 508 23.86 17.27 4.89
N SER A 509 24.04 17.50 6.20
CA SER A 509 24.21 18.84 6.73
C SER A 509 25.67 19.25 6.67
N VAL A 510 25.91 20.49 6.22
CA VAL A 510 27.24 21.07 6.03
C VAL A 510 27.28 22.45 6.69
N ASN A 511 28.15 22.59 7.69
CA ASN A 511 28.43 23.88 8.32
C ASN A 511 29.52 24.59 7.53
N VAL A 512 29.24 25.78 7.06
CA VAL A 512 30.16 26.55 6.22
C VAL A 512 30.58 27.82 6.94
N THR A 513 31.89 27.96 7.12
CA THR A 513 32.51 29.12 7.79
C THR A 513 33.20 30.10 6.83
N SER A 514 33.27 29.80 5.53
CA SER A 514 33.95 30.61 4.53
C SER A 514 33.18 30.67 3.21
N GLU A 515 33.40 31.75 2.42
CA GLU A 515 32.78 31.97 1.10
C GLU A 515 33.42 31.14 -0.03
N SER A 516 34.31 30.20 0.29
CA SER A 516 35.00 29.38 -0.71
C SER A 516 34.08 28.27 -1.24
N LEU A 517 34.44 27.73 -2.42
CA LEU A 517 33.77 26.59 -3.02
C LEU A 517 33.71 25.41 -2.06
N VAL A 518 32.49 25.02 -1.68
CA VAL A 518 32.23 23.87 -0.83
C VAL A 518 32.17 22.61 -1.68
N LYS A 519 32.83 21.56 -1.21
CA LYS A 519 32.86 20.24 -1.85
C LYS A 519 32.34 19.20 -0.85
N VAL A 520 31.31 18.45 -1.23
CA VAL A 520 30.70 17.41 -0.39
C VAL A 520 30.61 16.13 -1.19
N GLN A 521 31.08 15.04 -0.61
CA GLN A 521 30.99 13.74 -1.25
C GLN A 521 29.71 13.03 -0.82
N LEU A 522 28.90 12.64 -1.79
CA LEU A 522 27.73 11.81 -1.63
C LEU A 522 28.18 10.34 -1.77
N MET A 523 27.93 9.53 -0.76
CA MET A 523 28.37 8.15 -0.68
C MET A 523 27.18 7.20 -0.67
N ASN A 524 27.43 5.89 -0.87
CA ASN A 524 26.42 4.83 -0.82
C ASN A 524 25.29 5.04 -1.86
N LEU A 525 25.63 5.56 -3.02
CA LEU A 525 24.72 5.65 -4.15
C LEU A 525 24.62 4.29 -4.84
N LEU A 526 23.48 4.03 -5.46
CA LEU A 526 23.32 2.82 -6.29
C LEU A 526 23.87 3.06 -7.69
N PRO A 527 24.58 2.07 -8.27
CA PRO A 527 25.02 2.12 -9.66
C PRO A 527 23.86 2.26 -10.64
N ALA A 528 24.15 2.75 -11.85
CA ALA A 528 23.19 2.91 -12.95
C ALA A 528 21.88 3.60 -12.54
N SER A 529 21.95 4.54 -11.60
CA SER A 529 20.78 5.17 -10.99
C SER A 529 20.75 6.67 -11.23
N THR A 530 19.55 7.20 -11.45
CA THR A 530 19.32 8.64 -11.57
C THR A 530 18.88 9.22 -10.24
N TYR A 531 19.46 10.35 -9.89
CA TYR A 531 19.19 11.07 -8.66
C TYR A 531 18.79 12.51 -8.96
N VAL A 532 17.98 13.07 -8.09
CA VAL A 532 17.71 14.50 -8.00
C VAL A 532 18.25 15.04 -6.69
N ALA A 533 18.76 16.26 -6.69
CA ALA A 533 19.30 16.89 -5.49
C ALA A 533 19.05 18.40 -5.47
N CYS A 534 18.97 18.97 -4.28
CA CYS A 534 18.93 20.40 -4.04
C CYS A 534 19.59 20.72 -2.70
N ILE A 535 19.84 22.01 -2.45
CA ILE A 535 20.37 22.49 -1.17
C ILE A 535 19.29 23.33 -0.49
N GLU A 536 19.05 23.06 0.79
CA GLU A 536 18.30 23.93 1.67
C GLU A 536 19.24 24.68 2.61
N THR A 537 18.95 25.96 2.82
CA THR A 537 19.68 26.80 3.76
C THR A 537 18.71 27.60 4.62
N TYR A 538 19.06 27.80 5.87
CA TYR A 538 18.31 28.65 6.80
C TYR A 538 18.98 30.02 6.88
N GLU A 539 18.28 31.05 6.44
CA GLU A 539 18.75 32.43 6.53
C GLU A 539 18.33 33.03 7.88
N SER A 540 19.28 33.19 8.80
CA SER A 540 19.02 33.66 10.17
C SER A 540 18.36 35.06 10.24
N SER A 541 18.63 35.92 9.21
CA SER A 541 18.09 37.29 9.15
C SER A 541 16.61 37.35 8.80
N SER A 542 16.13 36.39 7.98
CA SER A 542 14.75 36.36 7.47
C SER A 542 13.89 35.30 8.17
N ARG A 543 14.48 34.40 8.95
CA ARG A 543 13.84 33.21 9.54
C ARG A 543 13.13 32.31 8.54
N PHE A 544 13.46 32.37 7.26
CA PHE A 544 12.88 31.56 6.20
C PHE A 544 13.90 30.56 5.67
N LEU A 545 13.41 29.37 5.34
CA LEU A 545 14.14 28.39 4.57
C LEU A 545 14.23 28.84 3.11
N ALA A 546 15.44 28.79 2.55
CA ALA A 546 15.67 29.03 1.13
C ALA A 546 16.18 27.75 0.49
N ARG A 547 15.83 27.52 -0.78
CA ARG A 547 16.19 26.30 -1.51
C ARG A 547 16.83 26.64 -2.86
N SER A 548 17.86 25.89 -3.24
CA SER A 548 18.41 25.97 -4.59
C SER A 548 17.46 25.34 -5.63
N SER A 549 17.71 25.63 -6.90
CA SER A 549 17.12 24.84 -7.99
C SER A 549 17.50 23.36 -7.86
N VAL A 550 16.62 22.48 -8.34
CA VAL A 550 16.86 21.03 -8.34
C VAL A 550 17.80 20.67 -9.48
N VAL A 551 18.78 19.81 -9.21
CA VAL A 551 19.78 19.33 -10.17
C VAL A 551 19.66 17.82 -10.30
N ASN A 552 19.76 17.31 -11.53
CA ASN A 552 19.79 15.89 -11.83
C ASN A 552 21.22 15.42 -12.02
N PHE A 553 21.52 14.21 -11.56
CA PHE A 553 22.76 13.51 -11.87
C PHE A 553 22.52 12.00 -11.92
N SER A 554 23.41 11.28 -12.60
CA SER A 554 23.31 9.81 -12.70
C SER A 554 24.67 9.19 -12.36
N THR A 555 24.61 8.05 -11.69
CA THR A 555 25.78 7.22 -11.43
C THR A 555 26.07 6.34 -12.64
N PRO A 556 27.34 6.05 -12.94
CA PRO A 556 27.72 5.09 -13.97
C PRO A 556 27.19 3.68 -13.66
N VAL A 557 27.20 2.85 -14.69
CA VAL A 557 26.95 1.40 -14.54
C VAL A 557 28.11 0.81 -13.74
N GLY A 558 27.78 0.14 -12.63
CA GLY A 558 28.75 -0.60 -11.83
C GLY A 558 28.83 -2.07 -12.24
N LYS A 559 29.74 -2.80 -11.63
CA LYS A 559 29.73 -4.26 -11.74
C LYS A 559 28.48 -4.79 -11.08
N PRO A 560 27.71 -5.66 -11.75
CA PRO A 560 26.56 -6.30 -11.12
C PRO A 560 27.03 -7.17 -9.94
N GLU A 561 26.25 -7.15 -8.86
CA GLU A 561 26.44 -8.12 -7.78
C GLU A 561 26.06 -9.52 -8.26
N PRO A 562 26.74 -10.57 -7.76
CA PRO A 562 26.37 -11.93 -8.11
C PRO A 562 24.90 -12.19 -7.74
N PRO A 563 24.19 -12.99 -8.54
CA PRO A 563 22.79 -13.31 -8.24
C PRO A 563 22.71 -14.10 -6.93
N PHE A 564 21.63 -13.88 -6.19
CA PHE A 564 21.39 -14.63 -4.96
C PHE A 564 20.87 -16.02 -5.29
N ILE A 565 21.62 -17.07 -4.94
CA ILE A 565 21.18 -18.45 -5.12
C ILE A 565 20.10 -18.77 -4.10
N LEU A 566 18.91 -19.13 -4.61
CA LEU A 566 17.79 -19.57 -3.80
C LEU A 566 17.86 -21.07 -3.49
N GLU A 567 18.32 -21.86 -4.45
CA GLU A 567 18.29 -23.31 -4.38
C GLU A 567 19.48 -23.89 -5.14
N LEU A 568 20.14 -24.83 -4.51
CA LEU A 568 21.16 -25.68 -5.09
C LEU A 568 20.86 -27.12 -4.66
N THR A 569 20.30 -27.92 -5.54
CA THR A 569 19.92 -29.30 -5.22
C THR A 569 20.42 -30.29 -6.27
N ALA A 570 20.99 -31.40 -5.81
CA ALA A 570 21.26 -32.53 -6.67
C ALA A 570 19.96 -33.32 -6.86
N SER A 571 19.36 -33.19 -8.03
CA SER A 571 18.08 -33.87 -8.37
C SER A 571 18.31 -35.34 -8.78
N PHE A 572 19.47 -35.64 -9.35
CA PHE A 572 19.92 -36.98 -9.77
C PHE A 572 21.43 -37.11 -9.55
N SER A 573 21.96 -38.29 -9.74
CA SER A 573 23.40 -38.57 -9.66
C SER A 573 24.25 -37.78 -10.67
N ASP A 574 23.62 -37.25 -11.71
CA ASP A 574 24.24 -36.58 -12.85
C ASP A 574 23.68 -35.18 -13.11
N ALA A 575 22.76 -34.68 -12.27
CA ALA A 575 22.09 -33.41 -12.48
C ALA A 575 21.96 -32.58 -11.21
N ILE A 576 22.37 -31.31 -11.31
CA ILE A 576 22.22 -30.30 -10.27
C ILE A 576 21.26 -29.22 -10.76
N VAL A 577 20.27 -28.90 -9.94
CA VAL A 577 19.36 -27.80 -10.17
C VAL A 577 19.83 -26.59 -9.39
N ILE A 578 20.12 -25.51 -10.11
CA ILE A 578 20.51 -24.22 -9.53
C ILE A 578 19.41 -23.21 -9.85
N ARG A 579 18.85 -22.57 -8.82
CA ARG A 579 17.88 -21.48 -8.96
C ARG A 579 18.41 -20.23 -8.32
N TRP A 580 18.34 -19.11 -9.01
CA TRP A 580 18.78 -17.81 -8.49
C TRP A 580 17.82 -16.68 -8.79
N VAL A 581 17.92 -15.62 -8.03
CA VAL A 581 17.17 -14.37 -8.22
C VAL A 581 18.17 -13.26 -8.51
N ASN A 582 17.87 -12.51 -9.54
CA ASN A 582 18.63 -11.32 -9.91
C ASN A 582 18.27 -10.14 -9.01
N HIS A 583 19.23 -9.26 -8.77
CA HIS A 583 18.93 -7.92 -8.30
C HIS A 583 18.05 -7.20 -9.35
N LEU A 584 16.82 -6.85 -8.98
CA LEU A 584 15.83 -6.23 -9.88
C LEU A 584 16.34 -4.94 -10.54
N ASP A 585 17.24 -4.23 -9.85
CA ASP A 585 17.81 -2.95 -10.28
C ASP A 585 18.80 -3.07 -11.44
N PHE A 586 19.43 -4.23 -11.65
CA PHE A 586 20.42 -4.46 -12.70
C PHE A 586 19.90 -5.25 -13.90
N LYS A 587 18.69 -5.78 -13.82
CA LYS A 587 18.11 -6.64 -14.86
C LYS A 587 18.24 -6.10 -16.30
N PRO A 588 18.08 -4.79 -16.59
CA PRO A 588 18.22 -4.28 -17.94
C PRO A 588 19.68 -4.19 -18.45
N PHE A 589 20.66 -4.44 -17.59
CA PHE A 589 22.09 -4.31 -17.92
C PHE A 589 22.85 -5.65 -17.91
N ILE A 590 22.16 -6.76 -17.64
CA ILE A 590 22.74 -8.10 -17.61
C ILE A 590 22.36 -8.83 -18.89
N ASP A 591 23.34 -9.08 -19.75
CA ASP A 591 23.15 -9.78 -21.01
C ASP A 591 23.10 -11.31 -20.82
N HIS A 592 23.98 -11.84 -19.98
CA HIS A 592 24.11 -13.28 -19.71
C HIS A 592 24.70 -13.56 -18.34
N TYR A 593 24.57 -14.79 -17.89
CA TYR A 593 25.21 -15.35 -16.70
C TYR A 593 26.19 -16.41 -17.14
N GLU A 594 27.36 -16.41 -16.51
CA GLU A 594 28.35 -17.48 -16.68
C GLU A 594 28.36 -18.30 -15.40
N LEU A 595 28.23 -19.61 -15.55
CA LEU A 595 28.26 -20.57 -14.46
C LEU A 595 29.54 -21.39 -14.56
N ASP A 596 30.44 -21.22 -13.60
CA ASP A 596 31.64 -22.06 -13.45
C ASP A 596 31.37 -23.16 -12.40
N VAL A 597 31.49 -24.41 -12.83
CA VAL A 597 31.25 -25.59 -12.00
C VAL A 597 32.53 -26.40 -11.96
N ARG A 598 33.10 -26.62 -10.76
CA ARG A 598 34.30 -27.39 -10.59
C ARG A 598 34.07 -28.58 -9.67
N ILE A 599 34.64 -29.69 -10.04
CA ILE A 599 34.73 -30.87 -9.15
C ILE A 599 35.95 -30.65 -8.25
N VAL A 600 35.73 -30.64 -6.94
CA VAL A 600 36.77 -30.50 -5.91
C VAL A 600 36.87 -31.77 -5.07
N ASP A 601 38.08 -32.12 -4.66
CA ASP A 601 38.27 -33.24 -3.76
C ASP A 601 37.90 -32.84 -2.32
N ILE A 602 37.25 -33.73 -1.57
CA ILE A 602 36.79 -33.45 -0.20
C ILE A 602 37.94 -33.03 0.72
N SER A 603 39.17 -33.49 0.43
CA SER A 603 40.37 -33.12 1.18
C SER A 603 40.77 -31.65 1.09
N ASP A 604 40.28 -30.93 0.07
CA ASP A 604 40.66 -29.54 -0.22
C ASP A 604 39.65 -28.51 0.30
N VAL A 605 38.57 -28.97 0.92
CA VAL A 605 37.48 -28.08 1.42
C VAL A 605 37.41 -28.16 2.94
N ASP A 606 37.58 -27.03 3.61
CA ASP A 606 37.27 -26.89 5.04
C ASP A 606 35.73 -26.98 5.22
N VAL A 607 35.26 -28.22 5.37
CA VAL A 607 33.83 -28.49 5.50
C VAL A 607 33.35 -28.15 6.89
N ILE A 608 32.75 -27.00 7.07
CA ILE A 608 31.95 -26.70 8.25
C ILE A 608 30.65 -27.48 8.16
N TYR A 609 30.58 -28.63 8.80
CA TYR A 609 29.37 -29.45 8.89
C TYR A 609 28.22 -28.67 9.52
N LYS A 610 27.22 -28.33 8.74
CA LYS A 610 25.89 -28.02 9.21
C LYS A 610 24.87 -28.84 8.42
N GLY A 611 24.56 -30.04 8.92
CA GLY A 611 23.38 -30.82 8.52
C GLY A 611 23.61 -31.94 7.50
N ASN A 612 22.94 -33.05 7.74
CA ASN A 612 23.04 -34.37 7.15
C ASN A 612 22.69 -34.46 5.66
N CYS A 613 23.57 -34.02 4.77
CA CYS A 613 23.49 -34.39 3.36
C CYS A 613 24.89 -34.80 2.88
N LEU A 614 25.20 -36.06 3.05
CA LEU A 614 26.32 -36.73 2.37
C LEU A 614 25.82 -37.20 1.01
N PHE A 615 26.45 -36.74 -0.07
CA PHE A 615 26.31 -37.36 -1.38
C PHE A 615 27.02 -38.72 -1.36
N PRO A 616 26.43 -39.77 -2.01
CA PRO A 616 26.98 -41.12 -1.97
C PRO A 616 28.37 -41.29 -2.60
N ASP A 617 28.82 -40.32 -3.40
CA ASP A 617 30.06 -40.41 -4.20
C ASP A 617 31.11 -39.37 -3.85
N ASN A 618 31.34 -39.04 -2.62
CA ASN A 618 32.50 -38.30 -2.10
C ASN A 618 32.98 -37.04 -2.88
N ASN A 619 32.24 -36.54 -3.84
CA ASN A 619 32.57 -35.35 -4.62
C ASN A 619 31.70 -34.17 -4.17
N MET A 620 32.34 -33.08 -3.77
CA MET A 620 31.68 -31.81 -3.53
C MET A 620 31.81 -30.91 -4.76
N ILE A 621 30.80 -30.11 -5.00
CA ILE A 621 30.81 -29.10 -6.07
C ILE A 621 30.95 -27.75 -5.39
N ASP A 622 32.06 -27.07 -5.69
CA ASP A 622 32.29 -25.69 -5.31
C ASP A 622 31.88 -24.77 -6.47
N ILE A 623 31.05 -23.79 -6.19
CA ILE A 623 30.60 -22.81 -7.18
C ILE A 623 31.24 -21.49 -6.85
N ASP A 624 32.25 -21.11 -7.61
CA ASP A 624 32.95 -19.85 -7.48
C ASP A 624 32.14 -18.74 -8.15
N TYR A 625 31.65 -17.79 -7.35
CA TYR A 625 30.86 -16.64 -7.78
C TYR A 625 31.69 -15.43 -8.19
N THR A 626 33.02 -15.53 -8.02
CA THR A 626 33.86 -14.38 -8.26
C THR A 626 34.50 -14.43 -9.64
N ARG A 627 34.14 -13.44 -10.43
CA ARG A 627 34.87 -12.91 -11.59
C ARG A 627 34.37 -13.30 -12.98
N HIS A 628 33.73 -12.39 -13.57
CA HIS A 628 33.95 -11.66 -14.83
C HIS A 628 32.58 -11.12 -15.32
N ALA A 629 32.39 -9.81 -15.15
CA ALA A 629 31.44 -9.02 -15.92
C ALA A 629 32.24 -8.17 -16.91
#